data_cf51144dc3e1306e570564adaad6148a
#
_entry.id   cf51144dc3e1306e570564adaad6148a
#
_cell.length_a   1.000
_cell.length_b   1.000
_cell.length_c   1.000
_cell.angle_alpha   90.00
_cell.angle_beta   90.00
_cell.angle_gamma   90.00
#
_symmetry.space_group_name_H-M   'P 1'
#
loop_
_entity.id
_entity.type
_entity.pdbx_description
1 polymer ?
#
loop_
_entity_poly.entity_id
_entity_poly.type
_entity_poly.pdbx_seq_one_letter_code
_entity_poly.pdbx_strand_id
1 'polypeptide(L)'
;TLAANIISANVKYKEIDTIKEIDGVKSVFVEKRYDPMVLDSDSTADPNMSTSSEQIGSSAAWASGYTGAGSRIAVIDTGIDTDHQSFSEEGYEYSLAHNAEMKNIDADEYKESLDLLDNDEIEDVFDQLNISRKNKGRVYAKDIDKLRVSSKIPFAYNYIDQNFVVDHDHDGEGEHGSHVEGIAAANSYIPNGDGTYSHAIDTIKVQGVAPDA
;
A
#
# COMPACT_ATOMS: atom_id res chain seq x y z
N THR A 1 -4.33 15.21 -18.14
CA THR A 1 -5.00 15.80 -16.97
C THR A 1 -4.81 14.82 -15.84
N LEU A 2 -4.24 15.27 -14.75
CA LEU A 2 -4.16 14.54 -13.51
C LEU A 2 -5.47 14.70 -12.71
N ALA A 3 -5.63 13.95 -11.63
CA ALA A 3 -6.75 14.10 -10.72
C ALA A 3 -6.87 15.57 -10.21
N ALA A 4 -8.05 15.96 -9.76
CA ALA A 4 -8.30 17.28 -9.15
C ALA A 4 -7.98 18.50 -10.03
N ASN A 5 -8.24 18.42 -11.35
CA ASN A 5 -8.01 19.54 -12.30
C ASN A 5 -6.54 20.00 -12.37
N ILE A 6 -5.59 19.09 -12.21
CA ILE A 6 -4.16 19.35 -12.35
C ILE A 6 -3.70 18.90 -13.74
N ILE A 7 -2.83 19.70 -14.37
CA ILE A 7 -2.17 19.37 -15.63
C ILE A 7 -0.67 19.45 -15.41
N SER A 8 0.05 18.37 -15.72
CA SER A 8 1.52 18.39 -15.84
C SER A 8 1.91 18.58 -17.30
N ALA A 9 2.84 19.47 -17.56
CA ALA A 9 3.32 19.79 -18.90
C ALA A 9 4.78 20.23 -18.90
N ASN A 10 5.52 19.83 -19.93
CA ASN A 10 6.86 20.32 -20.18
C ASN A 10 6.80 21.65 -20.93
N VAL A 11 7.22 22.72 -20.31
CA VAL A 11 7.23 24.07 -20.87
C VAL A 11 8.59 24.73 -20.67
N LYS A 12 8.90 25.75 -21.48
CA LYS A 12 10.10 26.54 -21.24
C LYS A 12 9.91 27.41 -20.00
N TYR A 13 10.93 27.52 -19.17
CA TYR A 13 10.85 28.28 -17.91
C TYR A 13 10.31 29.72 -18.12
N LYS A 14 10.71 30.38 -19.20
CA LYS A 14 10.24 31.74 -19.56
C LYS A 14 8.75 31.83 -19.89
N GLU A 15 8.06 30.74 -20.11
CA GLU A 15 6.65 30.69 -20.46
C GLU A 15 5.75 30.54 -19.22
N ILE A 16 6.34 30.34 -18.03
CA ILE A 16 5.58 30.10 -16.78
C ILE A 16 4.66 31.29 -16.47
N ASP A 17 5.16 32.52 -16.62
CA ASP A 17 4.36 33.71 -16.30
C ASP A 17 3.20 33.89 -17.30
N THR A 18 3.43 33.57 -18.56
CA THR A 18 2.37 33.59 -19.59
C THR A 18 1.29 32.54 -19.28
N ILE A 19 1.68 31.37 -18.76
CA ILE A 19 0.73 30.30 -18.39
C ILE A 19 -0.11 30.71 -17.18
N LYS A 20 0.46 31.45 -16.23
CA LYS A 20 -0.29 31.97 -15.06
C LYS A 20 -1.42 32.94 -15.47
N GLU A 21 -1.26 33.63 -16.61
CA GLU A 21 -2.23 34.58 -17.11
C GLU A 21 -3.37 33.95 -17.92
N ILE A 22 -3.31 32.65 -18.20
CA ILE A 22 -4.35 31.92 -18.92
C ILE A 22 -5.61 31.85 -18.03
N ASP A 23 -6.75 32.25 -18.60
CA ASP A 23 -8.03 32.16 -17.90
C ASP A 23 -8.35 30.72 -17.47
N GLY A 24 -8.72 30.55 -16.19
CA GLY A 24 -8.95 29.26 -15.58
C GLY A 24 -7.71 28.63 -14.91
N VAL A 25 -6.52 29.19 -15.08
CA VAL A 25 -5.31 28.74 -14.35
C VAL A 25 -5.26 29.42 -12.99
N LYS A 26 -5.43 28.62 -11.94
CA LYS A 26 -5.41 29.11 -10.55
C LYS A 26 -3.97 29.29 -10.01
N SER A 27 -3.07 28.39 -10.37
CA SER A 27 -1.68 28.41 -9.91
C SER A 27 -0.78 27.58 -10.83
N VAL A 28 0.50 27.93 -10.89
CA VAL A 28 1.52 27.19 -11.63
C VAL A 28 2.70 26.94 -10.70
N PHE A 29 3.10 25.69 -10.59
CA PHE A 29 4.25 25.25 -9.80
C PHE A 29 5.25 24.56 -10.70
N VAL A 30 6.54 24.77 -10.44
CA VAL A 30 7.58 23.95 -11.04
C VAL A 30 7.61 22.63 -10.30
N GLU A 31 7.40 21.55 -11.01
CA GLU A 31 7.48 20.19 -10.45
C GLU A 31 8.91 19.93 -9.97
N LYS A 32 9.04 19.45 -8.75
CA LYS A 32 10.32 18.95 -8.24
C LYS A 32 10.37 17.44 -8.51
N ARG A 33 11.44 17.04 -9.13
CA ARG A 33 11.76 15.62 -9.22
C ARG A 33 12.34 15.15 -7.89
N TYR A 34 11.78 14.10 -7.36
CA TYR A 34 12.30 13.38 -6.21
C TYR A 34 12.81 12.04 -6.73
N ASP A 35 14.04 11.75 -6.48
CA ASP A 35 14.56 10.40 -6.72
C ASP A 35 14.30 9.57 -5.46
N PRO A 36 13.90 8.28 -5.59
CA PRO A 36 13.72 7.39 -4.45
C PRO A 36 15.00 7.34 -3.61
N MET A 37 14.85 7.35 -2.29
CA MET A 37 15.97 7.04 -1.40
C MET A 37 16.23 5.54 -1.49
N VAL A 38 17.23 5.15 -2.26
CA VAL A 38 17.70 3.76 -2.26
C VAL A 38 18.37 3.50 -0.91
N LEU A 39 17.77 2.61 -0.12
CA LEU A 39 18.46 2.08 1.06
C LEU A 39 19.53 1.12 0.54
N ASP A 40 20.77 1.34 0.98
CA ASP A 40 21.87 0.44 0.66
C ASP A 40 21.55 -0.95 1.21
N SER A 41 21.37 -1.94 0.33
CA SER A 41 20.91 -3.31 0.65
C SER A 41 21.93 -4.11 1.50
N ASP A 42 23.07 -3.53 1.81
CA ASP A 42 24.14 -4.15 2.61
C ASP A 42 23.94 -4.03 4.15
N SER A 43 22.83 -3.44 4.60
CA SER A 43 22.57 -3.42 6.03
C SER A 43 22.06 -4.78 6.50
N THR A 44 22.94 -5.56 7.10
CA THR A 44 22.61 -6.75 7.92
C THR A 44 21.93 -6.37 9.25
N ALA A 45 21.25 -5.22 9.29
CA ALA A 45 20.57 -4.74 10.49
C ALA A 45 19.38 -5.67 10.78
N ASP A 46 19.45 -6.34 11.91
CA ASP A 46 18.35 -7.15 12.44
C ASP A 46 17.14 -6.23 12.70
N PRO A 47 16.02 -6.40 12.00
CA PRO A 47 14.86 -5.54 12.17
C PRO A 47 14.38 -5.63 13.62
N ASN A 48 14.13 -4.51 14.24
CA ASN A 48 13.64 -4.46 15.63
C ASN A 48 12.56 -3.39 15.77
N MET A 49 11.40 -3.68 15.20
CA MET A 49 10.26 -2.78 15.27
C MET A 49 9.60 -2.74 16.65
N SER A 50 9.88 -3.71 17.54
CA SER A 50 9.32 -3.72 18.89
C SER A 50 9.70 -2.45 19.67
N THR A 51 10.97 -2.05 19.63
CA THR A 51 11.44 -0.82 20.29
C THR A 51 10.83 0.44 19.66
N SER A 52 10.76 0.50 18.32
CA SER A 52 10.15 1.63 17.62
C SER A 52 8.66 1.74 17.92
N SER A 53 7.95 0.62 17.97
CA SER A 53 6.52 0.54 18.28
C SER A 53 6.21 1.02 19.70
N GLU A 54 7.06 0.71 20.67
CA GLU A 54 6.96 1.23 22.02
C GLU A 54 7.16 2.74 22.04
N GLN A 55 8.15 3.26 21.34
CA GLN A 55 8.47 4.69 21.32
C GLN A 55 7.35 5.55 20.74
N ILE A 56 6.70 5.08 19.65
CA ILE A 56 5.60 5.81 19.02
C ILE A 56 4.23 5.49 19.60
N GLY A 57 4.14 4.53 20.50
CA GLY A 57 2.91 4.14 21.20
C GLY A 57 2.01 3.16 20.43
N SER A 58 2.46 2.60 19.29
CA SER A 58 1.65 1.62 18.55
C SER A 58 1.42 0.34 19.34
N SER A 59 2.39 -0.12 20.14
CA SER A 59 2.19 -1.28 21.03
C SER A 59 1.05 -1.07 22.01
N ALA A 60 0.88 0.13 22.54
CA ALA A 60 -0.24 0.46 23.45
C ALA A 60 -1.59 0.52 22.70
N ALA A 61 -1.58 0.99 21.44
CA ALA A 61 -2.76 0.99 20.58
C ALA A 61 -3.22 -0.45 20.28
N TRP A 62 -2.29 -1.33 19.89
CA TRP A 62 -2.60 -2.74 19.62
C TRP A 62 -3.16 -3.44 20.87
N ALA A 63 -2.53 -3.24 22.04
CA ALA A 63 -3.02 -3.77 23.31
C ALA A 63 -4.43 -3.28 23.67
N SER A 64 -4.85 -2.15 23.11
CA SER A 64 -6.20 -1.58 23.27
C SER A 64 -7.16 -2.02 22.15
N GLY A 65 -6.73 -2.90 21.24
CA GLY A 65 -7.54 -3.42 20.11
C GLY A 65 -7.57 -2.52 18.88
N TYR A 66 -6.71 -1.50 18.80
CA TYR A 66 -6.58 -0.64 17.63
C TYR A 66 -5.45 -1.14 16.72
N THR A 67 -5.80 -1.95 15.75
CA THR A 67 -4.85 -2.62 14.84
C THR A 67 -4.90 -2.09 13.41
N GLY A 68 -5.77 -1.13 13.14
CA GLY A 68 -5.98 -0.58 11.81
C GLY A 68 -7.04 -1.30 10.98
N ALA A 69 -7.70 -2.33 11.53
CA ALA A 69 -8.73 -3.08 10.81
C ALA A 69 -9.81 -2.15 10.24
N GLY A 70 -10.10 -2.30 8.93
CA GLY A 70 -11.00 -1.43 8.17
C GLY A 70 -10.39 -0.11 7.71
N SER A 71 -9.11 0.15 8.00
CA SER A 71 -8.40 1.30 7.43
C SER A 71 -7.78 0.94 6.10
N ARG A 72 -7.74 1.89 5.17
CA ARG A 72 -7.11 1.74 3.85
C ARG A 72 -5.86 2.60 3.79
N ILE A 73 -4.72 1.99 3.49
CA ILE A 73 -3.44 2.66 3.34
C ILE A 73 -3.01 2.58 1.88
N ALA A 74 -2.72 3.72 1.26
CA ALA A 74 -2.15 3.76 -0.08
C ALA A 74 -0.66 4.11 0.02
N VAL A 75 0.20 3.23 -0.48
CA VAL A 75 1.64 3.45 -0.61
C VAL A 75 1.96 3.70 -2.08
N ILE A 76 2.64 4.81 -2.37
CA ILE A 76 3.09 5.18 -3.71
C ILE A 76 4.62 5.22 -3.64
N ASP A 77 5.23 4.12 -4.04
CA ASP A 77 6.66 3.89 -3.87
C ASP A 77 7.23 3.03 -5.01
N THR A 78 8.37 2.39 -4.81
CA THR A 78 9.07 1.58 -5.82
C THR A 78 8.42 0.23 -6.12
N GLY A 79 7.51 -0.24 -5.30
CA GLY A 79 6.83 -1.54 -5.43
C GLY A 79 6.74 -2.27 -4.10
N ILE A 80 6.30 -3.51 -4.13
CA ILE A 80 6.13 -4.35 -2.94
C ILE A 80 6.45 -5.81 -3.28
N ASP A 81 7.19 -6.48 -2.40
CA ASP A 81 7.36 -7.93 -2.42
C ASP A 81 6.09 -8.59 -1.86
N THR A 82 5.18 -8.94 -2.78
CA THR A 82 3.87 -9.51 -2.44
C THR A 82 3.95 -10.91 -1.85
N ASP A 83 5.06 -11.61 -2.07
CA ASP A 83 5.28 -12.98 -1.59
C ASP A 83 5.94 -13.01 -0.20
N HIS A 84 6.34 -11.84 0.31
CA HIS A 84 6.96 -11.77 1.63
C HIS A 84 5.97 -12.16 2.73
N GLN A 85 6.42 -12.97 3.69
CA GLN A 85 5.58 -13.49 4.80
C GLN A 85 4.86 -12.40 5.61
N SER A 86 5.40 -11.18 5.66
CA SER A 86 4.80 -10.03 6.35
C SER A 86 3.53 -9.51 5.69
N PHE A 87 3.25 -9.93 4.45
CA PHE A 87 2.07 -9.55 3.68
C PHE A 87 1.20 -10.76 3.31
N SER A 88 1.45 -11.90 3.94
CA SER A 88 0.70 -13.13 3.74
C SER A 88 -0.80 -12.92 3.95
N GLU A 89 -1.61 -13.32 2.96
CA GLU A 89 -3.07 -13.30 3.08
C GLU A 89 -3.55 -14.16 4.23
N GLU A 90 -2.95 -15.35 4.44
CA GLU A 90 -3.30 -16.25 5.54
C GLU A 90 -3.08 -15.60 6.90
N GLY A 91 -1.97 -14.89 7.08
CA GLY A 91 -1.66 -14.18 8.32
C GLY A 91 -2.64 -13.03 8.60
N TYR A 92 -3.02 -12.30 7.56
CA TYR A 92 -4.00 -11.23 7.64
C TYR A 92 -5.40 -11.75 8.01
N GLU A 93 -5.88 -12.76 7.29
CA GLU A 93 -7.19 -13.38 7.54
C GLU A 93 -7.27 -13.97 8.95
N TYR A 94 -6.19 -14.62 9.40
CA TYR A 94 -6.11 -15.11 10.77
C TYR A 94 -6.21 -13.96 11.79
N SER A 95 -5.53 -12.85 11.56
CA SER A 95 -5.59 -11.69 12.45
C SER A 95 -7.01 -11.12 12.55
N LEU A 96 -7.72 -10.99 11.44
CA LEU A 96 -9.11 -10.52 11.44
C LEU A 96 -10.04 -11.47 12.20
N ALA A 97 -9.89 -12.79 11.99
CA ALA A 97 -10.66 -13.79 12.73
C ALA A 97 -10.36 -13.76 14.23
N HIS A 98 -9.10 -13.60 14.60
CA HIS A 98 -8.69 -13.46 15.99
C HIS A 98 -9.26 -12.20 16.65
N ASN A 99 -9.26 -11.08 15.93
CA ASN A 99 -9.88 -9.84 16.40
C ASN A 99 -11.39 -9.98 16.62
N ALA A 100 -12.07 -10.72 15.75
CA ALA A 100 -13.50 -11.04 15.90
C ALA A 100 -13.76 -11.85 17.18
N GLU A 101 -12.93 -12.90 17.41
CA GLU A 101 -13.01 -13.73 18.62
C GLU A 101 -12.81 -12.88 19.88
N MET A 102 -11.79 -12.03 19.91
CA MET A 102 -11.50 -11.13 21.04
C MET A 102 -12.66 -10.16 21.33
N LYS A 103 -13.41 -9.77 20.32
CA LYS A 103 -14.60 -8.92 20.44
C LYS A 103 -15.89 -9.71 20.69
N ASN A 104 -15.83 -11.03 20.68
CA ASN A 104 -16.96 -11.96 20.76
C ASN A 104 -18.01 -11.68 19.67
N ILE A 105 -17.54 -11.46 18.44
CA ILE A 105 -18.33 -11.25 17.22
C ILE A 105 -18.02 -12.42 16.27
N ASP A 106 -18.99 -12.82 15.46
CA ASP A 106 -18.77 -13.77 14.38
C ASP A 106 -17.74 -13.23 13.37
N ALA A 107 -16.87 -14.09 12.84
CA ALA A 107 -15.77 -13.66 11.98
C ALA A 107 -16.25 -13.02 10.66
N ASP A 108 -17.31 -13.58 10.07
CA ASP A 108 -17.90 -13.06 8.83
C ASP A 108 -18.62 -11.72 9.10
N GLU A 109 -19.39 -11.64 10.20
CA GLU A 109 -20.04 -10.39 10.64
C GLU A 109 -19.00 -9.30 10.92
N TYR A 110 -17.87 -9.66 11.58
CA TYR A 110 -16.80 -8.72 11.82
C TYR A 110 -16.20 -8.21 10.51
N LYS A 111 -15.89 -9.10 9.58
CA LYS A 111 -15.30 -8.77 8.29
C LYS A 111 -16.24 -7.89 7.44
N GLU A 112 -17.53 -8.18 7.42
CA GLU A 112 -18.55 -7.35 6.76
C GLU A 112 -18.67 -5.95 7.40
N SER A 113 -18.36 -5.81 8.68
CA SER A 113 -18.36 -4.51 9.37
C SER A 113 -17.16 -3.62 9.03
N LEU A 114 -16.14 -4.18 8.39
CA LEU A 114 -14.95 -3.46 7.98
C LEU A 114 -15.15 -2.88 6.58
N ASP A 115 -14.62 -1.69 6.36
CA ASP A 115 -14.65 -1.02 5.05
C ASP A 115 -13.49 -1.52 4.16
N LEU A 116 -13.50 -2.82 3.85
CA LEU A 116 -12.47 -3.44 3.03
C LEU A 116 -12.70 -3.11 1.56
N LEU A 117 -11.62 -2.79 0.85
CA LEU A 117 -11.69 -2.51 -0.58
C LEU A 117 -12.04 -3.79 -1.36
N ASP A 118 -13.10 -3.73 -2.16
CA ASP A 118 -13.54 -4.81 -3.00
C ASP A 118 -13.40 -4.51 -4.52
N ASN A 119 -13.70 -5.51 -5.34
CA ASN A 119 -13.62 -5.36 -6.78
C ASN A 119 -14.71 -4.44 -7.35
N ASP A 120 -15.88 -4.35 -6.72
CA ASP A 120 -16.98 -3.52 -7.18
C ASP A 120 -16.61 -2.03 -7.05
N GLU A 121 -15.96 -1.64 -5.95
CA GLU A 121 -15.44 -0.29 -5.76
C GLU A 121 -14.33 0.06 -6.76
N ILE A 122 -13.47 -0.91 -7.11
CA ILE A 122 -12.45 -0.73 -8.15
C ILE A 122 -13.11 -0.55 -9.52
N GLU A 123 -14.18 -1.30 -9.81
CA GLU A 123 -14.94 -1.18 -11.05
C GLU A 123 -15.59 0.19 -11.20
N ASP A 124 -16.16 0.73 -10.14
CA ASP A 124 -16.78 2.05 -10.13
C ASP A 124 -15.82 3.19 -10.50
N VAL A 125 -14.53 3.06 -10.17
CA VAL A 125 -13.50 4.06 -10.50
C VAL A 125 -12.64 3.67 -11.70
N PHE A 126 -12.93 2.55 -12.34
CA PHE A 126 -12.14 1.97 -13.42
C PHE A 126 -11.90 2.93 -14.59
N ASP A 127 -12.93 3.66 -15.01
CA ASP A 127 -12.81 4.65 -16.07
C ASP A 127 -11.84 5.77 -15.68
N GLN A 128 -11.77 6.13 -14.41
CA GLN A 128 -10.83 7.13 -13.90
C GLN A 128 -9.38 6.61 -13.94
N LEU A 129 -9.16 5.32 -13.69
CA LEU A 129 -7.84 4.68 -13.84
C LEU A 129 -7.35 4.76 -15.29
N ASN A 130 -8.26 4.72 -16.27
CA ASN A 130 -7.95 4.78 -17.69
C ASN A 130 -7.77 6.19 -18.25
N ILE A 131 -8.40 7.20 -17.67
CA ILE A 131 -8.36 8.60 -18.15
C ILE A 131 -6.95 9.19 -18.03
N SER A 132 -6.19 8.82 -17.02
CA SER A 132 -4.81 9.31 -16.83
C SER A 132 -3.80 8.71 -17.83
N ARG A 133 -4.23 7.78 -18.70
CA ARG A 133 -3.38 7.03 -19.60
C ARG A 133 -3.69 7.32 -21.06
N LYS A 134 -3.10 8.35 -21.58
CA LYS A 134 -3.08 8.55 -23.02
C LYS A 134 -2.17 7.54 -23.69
N ASN A 135 -2.69 6.40 -24.16
CA ASN A 135 -2.16 5.57 -25.24
C ASN A 135 -1.29 4.34 -24.96
N LYS A 136 -0.93 3.95 -23.73
CA LYS A 136 -0.24 2.68 -23.48
C LYS A 136 -0.73 2.07 -22.16
N GLY A 137 -0.95 0.75 -22.14
CA GLY A 137 -1.27 0.03 -20.92
C GLY A 137 -2.66 0.32 -20.34
N ARG A 138 -3.70 0.28 -21.17
CA ARG A 138 -5.08 0.33 -20.67
C ARG A 138 -5.34 -0.86 -19.76
N VAL A 139 -5.80 -0.58 -18.55
CA VAL A 139 -6.48 -1.58 -17.73
C VAL A 139 -7.86 -1.77 -18.36
N TYR A 140 -8.27 -2.99 -18.57
CA TYR A 140 -9.60 -3.32 -19.11
C TYR A 140 -10.45 -3.88 -17.97
N ALA A 141 -11.76 -3.80 -18.06
CA ALA A 141 -12.67 -4.35 -17.05
C ALA A 141 -12.37 -5.81 -16.72
N LYS A 142 -11.99 -6.61 -17.71
CA LYS A 142 -11.54 -8.00 -17.53
C LYS A 142 -10.23 -8.18 -16.76
N ASP A 143 -9.51 -7.10 -16.49
CA ASP A 143 -8.23 -7.11 -15.79
C ASP A 143 -8.37 -6.63 -14.33
N ILE A 144 -9.58 -6.36 -13.85
CA ILE A 144 -9.84 -5.91 -12.47
C ILE A 144 -9.26 -6.92 -11.47
N ASP A 145 -9.50 -8.21 -11.69
CA ASP A 145 -8.96 -9.25 -10.82
C ASP A 145 -7.43 -9.27 -10.74
N LYS A 146 -6.73 -8.73 -11.75
CA LYS A 146 -5.27 -8.63 -11.74
C LYS A 146 -4.75 -7.46 -10.90
N LEU A 147 -5.61 -6.50 -10.57
CA LEU A 147 -5.27 -5.41 -9.67
C LEU A 147 -5.27 -5.88 -8.22
N ARG A 148 -6.05 -6.93 -7.92
CA ARG A 148 -6.10 -7.55 -6.61
C ARG A 148 -4.99 -8.59 -6.48
N VAL A 149 -4.10 -8.41 -5.51
CA VAL A 149 -3.07 -9.40 -5.18
C VAL A 149 -3.61 -10.37 -4.12
N SER A 150 -4.19 -9.83 -3.06
CA SER A 150 -4.71 -10.61 -1.93
C SER A 150 -5.75 -9.79 -1.14
N SER A 151 -6.33 -10.36 -0.09
CA SER A 151 -7.17 -9.60 0.86
C SER A 151 -6.37 -8.52 1.58
N LYS A 152 -5.08 -8.78 1.84
CA LYS A 152 -4.16 -7.82 2.46
C LYS A 152 -3.74 -6.71 1.51
N ILE A 153 -3.58 -7.03 0.23
CA ILE A 153 -3.19 -6.10 -0.82
C ILE A 153 -4.29 -6.10 -1.89
N PRO A 154 -5.40 -5.42 -1.62
CA PRO A 154 -6.59 -5.49 -2.48
C PRO A 154 -6.41 -4.74 -3.80
N PHE A 155 -5.41 -3.87 -3.90
CA PHE A 155 -5.12 -3.13 -5.12
C PHE A 155 -3.62 -2.87 -5.26
N ALA A 156 -3.04 -3.30 -6.38
CA ALA A 156 -1.67 -2.95 -6.75
C ALA A 156 -1.53 -2.74 -8.26
N TYR A 157 -0.72 -1.76 -8.65
CA TYR A 157 -0.48 -1.44 -10.04
C TYR A 157 0.84 -0.69 -10.27
N ASN A 158 1.62 -1.14 -11.24
CA ASN A 158 2.84 -0.45 -11.67
C ASN A 158 2.49 0.67 -12.67
N TYR A 159 2.49 1.91 -12.19
CA TYR A 159 2.18 3.10 -12.99
C TYR A 159 3.31 3.53 -13.93
N ILE A 160 4.54 3.12 -13.65
CA ILE A 160 5.70 3.46 -14.47
C ILE A 160 5.69 2.61 -15.73
N ASP A 161 5.65 1.29 -15.59
CA ASP A 161 5.66 0.35 -16.71
C ASP A 161 4.26 0.05 -17.24
N GLN A 162 3.23 0.50 -16.52
CA GLN A 162 1.83 0.36 -16.90
C GLN A 162 1.41 -1.11 -17.02
N ASN A 163 1.79 -1.92 -16.04
CA ASN A 163 1.50 -3.34 -15.95
C ASN A 163 1.10 -3.75 -14.52
N PHE A 164 0.92 -5.05 -14.29
CA PHE A 164 0.51 -5.63 -13.01
C PHE A 164 1.69 -6.22 -12.22
N VAL A 165 2.92 -6.03 -12.70
CA VAL A 165 4.13 -6.46 -12.01
C VAL A 165 4.54 -5.36 -11.04
N VAL A 166 4.33 -5.60 -9.77
CA VAL A 166 4.54 -4.63 -8.69
C VAL A 166 5.69 -4.99 -7.77
N ASP A 167 6.27 -6.16 -7.97
CA ASP A 167 7.49 -6.56 -7.27
C ASP A 167 8.71 -5.79 -7.81
N HIS A 168 9.76 -5.73 -6.99
CA HIS A 168 11.00 -5.02 -7.30
C HIS A 168 12.03 -5.87 -8.07
N ASP A 169 11.74 -7.16 -8.28
CA ASP A 169 12.69 -8.12 -8.86
C ASP A 169 13.02 -7.82 -10.33
N HIS A 170 12.19 -7.03 -10.98
CA HIS A 170 12.25 -6.75 -12.42
C HIS A 170 12.82 -5.35 -12.74
N ASP A 171 13.10 -4.54 -11.75
CA ASP A 171 13.72 -3.24 -11.91
C ASP A 171 14.95 -3.10 -11.00
N GLY A 172 15.70 -2.06 -11.10
CA GLY A 172 16.87 -1.81 -10.27
C GLY A 172 16.59 -0.89 -9.08
N GLU A 173 15.33 -0.66 -8.74
CA GLU A 173 14.90 0.38 -7.79
C GLU A 173 14.96 -0.07 -6.31
N GLY A 174 15.18 -1.38 -6.07
CA GLY A 174 15.35 -1.95 -4.73
C GLY A 174 14.05 -2.05 -3.94
N GLU A 175 14.15 -2.43 -2.67
CA GLU A 175 13.04 -2.85 -1.81
C GLU A 175 12.46 -1.73 -0.93
N HIS A 176 12.65 -0.47 -1.32
CA HIS A 176 12.22 0.66 -0.50
C HIS A 176 10.71 0.62 -0.22
N GLY A 177 9.88 0.36 -1.24
CA GLY A 177 8.42 0.28 -1.09
C GLY A 177 7.99 -0.85 -0.15
N SER A 178 8.59 -2.05 -0.28
CA SER A 178 8.33 -3.17 0.65
C SER A 178 8.68 -2.82 2.09
N HIS A 179 9.78 -2.11 2.30
CA HIS A 179 10.20 -1.65 3.62
C HIS A 179 9.24 -0.60 4.20
N VAL A 180 8.82 0.38 3.40
CA VAL A 180 7.86 1.42 3.81
C VAL A 180 6.51 0.78 4.18
N GLU A 181 6.02 -0.13 3.34
CA GLU A 181 4.77 -0.85 3.58
C GLU A 181 4.87 -1.75 4.81
N GLY A 182 6.02 -2.39 5.01
CA GLY A 182 6.30 -3.17 6.21
C GLY A 182 6.17 -2.34 7.49
N ILE A 183 6.70 -1.12 7.49
CA ILE A 183 6.55 -0.21 8.63
C ILE A 183 5.08 0.20 8.83
N ALA A 184 4.35 0.44 7.75
CA ALA A 184 2.97 0.89 7.81
C ALA A 184 2.01 -0.24 8.20
N ALA A 185 2.11 -1.40 7.54
CA ALA A 185 1.03 -2.39 7.50
C ALA A 185 1.47 -3.87 7.54
N ALA A 186 2.73 -4.22 7.83
CA ALA A 186 3.11 -5.62 7.99
C ALA A 186 2.22 -6.35 9.01
N ASN A 187 1.82 -7.56 8.70
CA ASN A 187 0.89 -8.37 9.48
C ASN A 187 1.28 -8.56 10.95
N SER A 188 0.29 -8.70 11.83
CA SER A 188 0.47 -9.10 13.24
C SER A 188 0.87 -10.56 13.37
N TYR A 189 0.46 -11.40 12.43
CA TYR A 189 0.67 -12.84 12.46
C TYR A 189 1.30 -13.33 11.17
N ILE A 190 2.16 -14.33 11.30
CA ILE A 190 2.78 -15.06 10.19
C ILE A 190 2.44 -16.54 10.29
N PRO A 191 2.16 -17.22 9.14
CA PRO A 191 1.91 -18.65 9.13
C PRO A 191 3.21 -19.44 9.39
N ASN A 192 3.12 -20.50 10.18
CA ASN A 192 4.23 -21.41 10.47
C ASN A 192 4.34 -22.57 9.44
N GLY A 193 3.40 -22.66 8.49
CA GLY A 193 3.34 -23.71 7.48
C GLY A 193 2.76 -25.05 7.97
N ASP A 194 2.37 -25.14 9.22
CA ASP A 194 1.72 -26.32 9.83
C ASP A 194 0.26 -26.06 10.25
N GLY A 195 -0.31 -24.94 9.78
CA GLY A 195 -1.65 -24.50 10.13
C GLY A 195 -1.72 -23.70 11.44
N THR A 196 -0.58 -23.40 12.04
CA THR A 196 -0.49 -22.51 13.21
C THR A 196 0.09 -21.16 12.82
N TYR A 197 -0.06 -20.17 13.71
CA TYR A 197 0.41 -18.80 13.48
C TYR A 197 1.22 -18.31 14.67
N SER A 198 2.20 -17.46 14.39
CA SER A 198 3.03 -16.82 15.40
C SER A 198 2.90 -15.30 15.31
N HIS A 199 3.02 -14.62 16.44
CA HIS A 199 3.14 -13.17 16.44
C HIS A 199 4.38 -12.72 15.67
N ALA A 200 4.18 -11.88 14.67
CA ALA A 200 5.26 -11.40 13.81
C ALA A 200 6.30 -10.58 14.59
N ILE A 201 5.85 -9.75 15.52
CA ILE A 201 6.75 -8.93 16.34
C ILE A 201 7.69 -9.75 17.21
N ASP A 202 7.25 -10.92 17.66
CA ASP A 202 8.05 -11.81 18.53
C ASP A 202 9.01 -12.71 17.74
N THR A 203 8.60 -13.10 16.52
CA THR A 203 9.32 -14.07 15.68
C THR A 203 10.28 -13.43 14.71
N ILE A 204 9.78 -12.54 13.87
CA ILE A 204 10.57 -11.86 12.83
C ILE A 204 10.88 -10.40 13.16
N LYS A 205 10.39 -9.92 14.31
CA LYS A 205 10.58 -8.56 14.84
C LYS A 205 10.08 -7.46 13.92
N VAL A 206 9.14 -7.78 13.03
CA VAL A 206 8.49 -6.86 12.10
C VAL A 206 6.99 -6.94 12.31
N GLN A 207 6.36 -5.81 12.50
CA GLN A 207 4.90 -5.63 12.52
C GLN A 207 4.61 -4.18 12.17
N GLY A 208 3.70 -3.94 11.26
CA GLY A 208 3.29 -2.59 10.85
C GLY A 208 2.57 -1.84 11.96
N VAL A 209 2.52 -0.51 11.85
CA VAL A 209 1.77 0.34 12.79
C VAL A 209 0.28 0.02 12.76
N ALA A 210 -0.24 -0.28 11.57
CA ALA A 210 -1.63 -0.69 11.32
C ALA A 210 -1.66 -2.08 10.66
N PRO A 211 -1.35 -3.16 11.39
CA PRO A 211 -1.11 -4.48 10.81
C PRO A 211 -2.35 -5.12 10.19
N ASP A 212 -3.54 -4.64 10.53
CA ASP A 212 -4.82 -5.13 10.01
C ASP A 212 -5.51 -4.12 9.06
N ALA A 213 -4.73 -3.13 8.56
CA ALA A 213 -5.17 -2.24 7.49
C ALA A 213 -5.16 -2.93 6.13
#